data_926d141568bb623e236771de7de1439a
#
_entry.id   926d141568bb623e236771de7de1439a
#
_cell.length_a   1.000
_cell.length_b   1.000
_cell.length_c   1.000
_cell.angle_alpha   90.00
_cell.angle_beta   90.00
_cell.angle_gamma   90.00
#
_symmetry.space_group_name_H-M   'P 1'
#
loop_
_entity.id
_entity.type
_entity.pdbx_description
1 polymer ?
#
loop_
_entity_poly.entity_id
_entity_poly.type
_entity_poly.pdbx_seq_one_letter_code
_entity_poly.pdbx_strand_id
1 'polypeptide(L)'
;MSIVQYYGTGRRKTSVARVYLRPGKGEIKLVVNKRKRNYDDYFPLKIHKITINKPLSITNTMDNFDIFINVNGGGISAQTDAIRLGMARALLEYNSELRPSLKKAGLLTRDAREKERKKYGLLKARKASQYHKR
;
A
#
# COMPACT_ATOMS: atom_id res chain seq x y z
N MET A 1 -9.43 -26.27 -13.93
CA MET A 1 -8.76 -25.15 -14.57
C MET A 1 -8.00 -24.32 -13.56
N SER A 2 -6.76 -23.97 -13.89
CA SER A 2 -6.00 -23.08 -13.03
C SER A 2 -6.45 -21.64 -13.26
N ILE A 3 -6.53 -20.87 -12.17
CA ILE A 3 -6.85 -19.45 -12.25
C ILE A 3 -5.56 -18.68 -12.40
N VAL A 4 -5.49 -17.83 -13.41
CA VAL A 4 -4.35 -16.93 -13.58
C VAL A 4 -4.46 -15.82 -12.53
N GLN A 5 -3.44 -15.67 -11.72
CA GLN A 5 -3.45 -14.72 -10.63
C GLN A 5 -2.05 -14.20 -10.38
N TYR A 6 -1.95 -12.89 -10.18
CA TYR A 6 -0.67 -12.24 -9.88
C TYR A 6 -0.74 -11.70 -8.46
N TYR A 7 0.31 -11.89 -7.70
CA TYR A 7 0.31 -11.61 -6.27
C TYR A 7 1.45 -10.68 -5.89
N GLY A 8 1.14 -9.73 -5.01
CA GLY A 8 2.16 -8.86 -4.43
C GLY A 8 1.83 -8.53 -2.99
N THR A 9 2.83 -8.46 -2.13
CA THR A 9 2.69 -8.06 -0.73
C THR A 9 3.31 -6.70 -0.54
N GLY A 10 2.57 -5.79 0.09
CA GLY A 10 3.07 -4.48 0.45
C GLY A 10 3.02 -4.30 1.96
N ARG A 11 3.95 -3.50 2.47
CA ARG A 11 4.03 -3.19 3.90
C ARG A 11 4.31 -1.73 4.12
N ARG A 12 3.68 -1.16 5.14
CA ARG A 12 3.92 0.20 5.57
C ARG A 12 3.63 0.29 7.06
N LYS A 13 4.62 0.65 7.87
CA LYS A 13 4.51 0.61 9.33
C LYS A 13 4.07 -0.80 9.76
N THR A 14 2.95 -0.92 10.49
CA THR A 14 2.43 -2.22 10.91
C THR A 14 1.40 -2.80 9.93
N SER A 15 1.09 -2.09 8.85
CA SER A 15 0.13 -2.56 7.85
C SER A 15 0.78 -3.55 6.89
N VAL A 16 0.08 -4.64 6.61
CA VAL A 16 0.48 -5.64 5.62
C VAL A 16 -0.67 -5.82 4.66
N ALA A 17 -0.43 -5.61 3.37
CA ALA A 17 -1.42 -5.78 2.32
C ALA A 17 -1.01 -6.90 1.39
N ARG A 18 -1.94 -7.79 1.11
CA ARG A 18 -1.78 -8.83 0.09
C ARG A 18 -2.70 -8.47 -1.05
N VAL A 19 -2.12 -8.26 -2.22
CA VAL A 19 -2.86 -7.84 -3.40
C VAL A 19 -2.81 -8.94 -4.45
N TYR A 20 -3.98 -9.32 -4.93
CA TYR A 20 -4.13 -10.33 -5.98
C TYR A 20 -4.77 -9.68 -7.19
N LEU A 21 -4.15 -9.84 -8.34
CA LEU A 21 -4.66 -9.33 -9.60
C LEU A 21 -5.08 -10.52 -10.46
N ARG A 22 -6.31 -10.47 -10.96
CA ARG A 22 -6.84 -11.46 -11.91
C ARG A 22 -7.33 -10.72 -13.14
N PRO A 23 -7.16 -11.28 -14.35
CA PRO A 23 -7.72 -10.64 -15.53
C PRO A 23 -9.22 -10.41 -15.36
N GLY A 24 -9.66 -9.19 -15.59
CA GLY A 24 -11.06 -8.84 -15.39
C GLY A 24 -11.38 -7.42 -15.81
N LYS A 25 -12.42 -6.84 -15.23
CA LYS A 25 -12.98 -5.56 -15.66
C LYS A 25 -12.74 -4.39 -14.72
N GLY A 26 -12.01 -4.58 -13.64
CA GLY A 26 -11.74 -3.50 -12.69
C GLY A 26 -12.52 -3.60 -11.38
N GLU A 27 -13.12 -4.73 -11.07
CA GLU A 27 -13.81 -4.92 -9.80
C GLU A 27 -12.80 -5.00 -8.66
N ILE A 28 -13.09 -4.31 -7.55
CA ILE A 28 -12.22 -4.31 -6.37
C ILE A 28 -12.96 -4.94 -5.20
N LYS A 29 -12.34 -5.96 -4.60
CA LYS A 29 -12.84 -6.61 -3.38
C LYS A 29 -11.85 -6.36 -2.25
N LEU A 30 -12.35 -5.90 -1.12
CA LEU A 30 -11.52 -5.51 0.02
C LEU A 30 -11.87 -6.34 1.25
N VAL A 31 -10.84 -6.89 1.89
CA VAL A 31 -10.95 -7.55 3.19
C VAL A 31 -9.99 -6.84 4.15
N VAL A 32 -10.51 -6.35 5.26
CA VAL A 32 -9.72 -5.62 6.26
C VAL A 32 -9.84 -6.36 7.58
N ASN A 33 -8.71 -6.77 8.16
CA ASN A 33 -8.67 -7.48 9.44
C ASN A 33 -9.66 -8.66 9.46
N LYS A 34 -9.64 -9.45 8.39
CA LYS A 34 -10.46 -10.66 8.20
C LYS A 34 -11.95 -10.39 7.97
N ARG A 35 -12.36 -9.13 7.76
CA ARG A 35 -13.76 -8.76 7.50
C ARG A 35 -13.89 -8.14 6.13
N LYS A 36 -14.92 -8.56 5.38
CA LYS A 36 -15.22 -7.95 4.10
C LYS A 36 -15.66 -6.51 4.30
N ARG A 37 -15.12 -5.60 3.49
CA ARG A 37 -15.50 -4.19 3.53
C ARG A 37 -15.79 -3.70 2.11
N ASN A 38 -16.65 -2.72 2.01
CA ASN A 38 -16.88 -2.05 0.73
C ASN A 38 -15.70 -1.09 0.50
N TYR A 39 -15.06 -1.19 -0.66
CA TYR A 39 -13.89 -0.38 -0.99
C TYR A 39 -14.19 1.12 -0.92
N ASP A 40 -15.33 1.55 -1.48
CA ASP A 40 -15.68 2.96 -1.50
C ASP A 40 -16.02 3.48 -0.11
N ASP A 41 -16.62 2.65 0.74
CA ASP A 41 -16.95 3.06 2.11
C ASP A 41 -15.73 3.08 3.01
N TYR A 42 -14.80 2.14 2.82
CA TYR A 42 -13.60 2.05 3.66
C TYR A 42 -12.58 3.12 3.30
N PHE A 43 -12.47 3.46 2.01
CA PHE A 43 -11.60 4.53 1.51
C PHE A 43 -12.44 5.61 0.81
N PRO A 44 -13.22 6.40 1.60
CA PRO A 44 -14.09 7.41 0.98
C PRO A 44 -13.31 8.60 0.42
N LEU A 45 -12.09 8.86 0.93
CA LEU A 45 -11.31 9.99 0.47
C LEU A 45 -10.70 9.70 -0.90
N LYS A 46 -10.85 10.66 -1.80
CA LYS A 46 -10.36 10.54 -3.16
C LYS A 46 -8.83 10.35 -3.20
N ILE A 47 -8.12 11.00 -2.28
CA ILE A 47 -6.66 10.89 -2.22
C ILE A 47 -6.21 9.46 -1.95
N HIS A 48 -6.91 8.71 -1.10
CA HIS A 48 -6.59 7.32 -0.83
C HIS A 48 -6.78 6.45 -2.08
N LYS A 49 -7.88 6.67 -2.80
CA LYS A 49 -8.16 5.94 -4.03
C LYS A 49 -7.12 6.22 -5.12
N ILE A 50 -6.70 7.48 -5.26
CA ILE A 50 -5.66 7.87 -6.18
C ILE A 50 -4.34 7.18 -5.84
N THR A 51 -3.99 7.16 -4.55
CA THR A 51 -2.76 6.50 -4.08
C THR A 51 -2.77 5.00 -4.41
N ILE A 52 -3.87 4.33 -4.11
CA ILE A 52 -4.02 2.90 -4.36
C ILE A 52 -3.93 2.58 -5.85
N ASN A 53 -4.55 3.38 -6.69
CA ASN A 53 -4.64 3.13 -8.13
C ASN A 53 -3.43 3.65 -8.91
N LYS A 54 -2.52 4.36 -8.27
CA LYS A 54 -1.38 4.96 -8.96
C LYS A 54 -0.54 3.95 -9.76
N PRO A 55 -0.20 2.76 -9.24
CA PRO A 55 0.54 1.78 -10.04
C PRO A 55 -0.20 1.37 -11.31
N LEU A 56 -1.51 1.15 -11.22
CA LEU A 56 -2.33 0.79 -12.37
C LEU A 56 -2.42 1.92 -13.39
N SER A 57 -2.52 3.15 -12.91
CA SER A 57 -2.61 4.33 -13.75
C SER A 57 -1.33 4.53 -14.56
N ILE A 58 -0.18 4.40 -13.91
CA ILE A 58 1.13 4.58 -14.54
C ILE A 58 1.37 3.52 -15.62
N THR A 59 0.90 2.29 -15.41
CA THR A 59 1.09 1.19 -16.35
C THR A 59 -0.07 1.04 -17.34
N ASN A 60 -1.08 1.90 -17.27
CA ASN A 60 -2.28 1.85 -18.12
C ASN A 60 -3.02 0.52 -18.04
N THR A 61 -3.13 -0.05 -16.85
CA THR A 61 -3.78 -1.35 -16.65
C THR A 61 -5.00 -1.29 -15.75
N MET A 62 -5.57 -0.10 -15.52
CA MET A 62 -6.66 0.08 -14.55
C MET A 62 -7.88 -0.80 -14.78
N ASP A 63 -8.27 -1.01 -16.03
CA ASP A 63 -9.47 -1.77 -16.36
C ASP A 63 -9.16 -3.21 -16.79
N ASN A 64 -7.92 -3.64 -16.65
CA ASN A 64 -7.48 -4.95 -17.12
C ASN A 64 -7.57 -6.03 -16.04
N PHE A 65 -7.76 -5.67 -14.78
CA PHE A 65 -7.72 -6.60 -13.67
C PHE A 65 -8.87 -6.42 -12.71
N ASP A 66 -9.36 -7.55 -12.19
CA ASP A 66 -10.11 -7.56 -10.95
C ASP A 66 -9.11 -7.66 -9.81
N ILE A 67 -9.32 -6.88 -8.77
CA ILE A 67 -8.36 -6.71 -7.69
C ILE A 67 -8.95 -7.26 -6.40
N PHE A 68 -8.22 -8.17 -5.75
CA PHE A 68 -8.57 -8.64 -4.43
C PHE A 68 -7.51 -8.16 -3.46
N ILE A 69 -7.93 -7.42 -2.44
CA ILE A 69 -7.04 -6.82 -1.44
C ILE A 69 -7.37 -7.38 -0.07
N ASN A 70 -6.35 -7.93 0.60
CA ASN A 70 -6.45 -8.38 1.98
C ASN A 70 -5.43 -7.58 2.79
N VAL A 71 -5.90 -6.69 3.66
CA VAL A 71 -5.02 -5.81 4.43
C VAL A 71 -5.28 -5.97 5.92
N ASN A 72 -4.21 -5.96 6.71
CA ASN A 72 -4.27 -6.09 8.15
C ASN A 72 -3.37 -5.05 8.81
N GLY A 73 -3.81 -4.56 9.96
CA GLY A 73 -3.01 -3.70 10.81
C GLY A 73 -2.90 -2.25 10.35
N GLY A 74 -2.38 -1.41 11.23
CA GLY A 74 -2.11 -0.01 10.95
C GLY A 74 -3.34 0.87 10.76
N GLY A 75 -3.09 2.11 10.44
CA GLY A 75 -4.14 3.08 10.12
C GLY A 75 -4.45 3.13 8.64
N ILE A 76 -5.48 3.87 8.27
CA ILE A 76 -5.95 3.94 6.87
C ILE A 76 -4.86 4.41 5.91
N SER A 77 -4.11 5.45 6.27
CA SER A 77 -3.04 5.95 5.41
C SER A 77 -1.93 4.93 5.19
N ALA A 78 -1.51 4.23 6.27
CA ALA A 78 -0.51 3.18 6.15
C ALA A 78 -1.02 2.01 5.32
N GLN A 79 -2.31 1.69 5.43
CA GLN A 79 -2.94 0.65 4.63
C GLN A 79 -2.94 1.01 3.14
N THR A 80 -3.24 2.27 2.79
CA THR A 80 -3.20 2.68 1.38
C THR A 80 -1.80 2.57 0.81
N ASP A 81 -0.77 2.94 1.56
CA ASP A 81 0.62 2.82 1.12
C ASP A 81 1.03 1.36 0.96
N ALA A 82 0.61 0.49 1.89
CA ALA A 82 0.88 -0.94 1.80
C ALA A 82 0.21 -1.55 0.58
N ILE A 83 -1.04 -1.18 0.30
CA ILE A 83 -1.78 -1.67 -0.87
C ILE A 83 -1.09 -1.21 -2.15
N ARG A 84 -0.66 0.05 -2.21
CA ARG A 84 0.04 0.58 -3.38
C ARG A 84 1.30 -0.22 -3.69
N LEU A 85 2.11 -0.49 -2.68
CA LEU A 85 3.33 -1.28 -2.86
C LEU A 85 3.01 -2.71 -3.31
N GLY A 86 2.00 -3.35 -2.68
CA GLY A 86 1.56 -4.69 -3.06
C GLY A 86 1.05 -4.74 -4.50
N MET A 87 0.30 -3.72 -4.91
CA MET A 87 -0.20 -3.57 -6.27
C MET A 87 0.95 -3.50 -7.28
N ALA A 88 1.97 -2.66 -6.98
CA ALA A 88 3.13 -2.52 -7.85
C ALA A 88 3.88 -3.84 -7.98
N ARG A 89 4.06 -4.56 -6.88
CA ARG A 89 4.73 -5.86 -6.91
C ARG A 89 3.94 -6.91 -7.68
N ALA A 90 2.61 -6.90 -7.56
CA ALA A 90 1.76 -7.80 -8.33
C ALA A 90 1.85 -7.51 -9.83
N LEU A 91 1.91 -6.24 -10.21
CA LEU A 91 2.10 -5.85 -11.60
C LEU A 91 3.44 -6.32 -12.16
N LEU A 92 4.50 -6.34 -11.34
CA LEU A 92 5.79 -6.88 -11.75
C LEU A 92 5.73 -8.38 -12.01
N GLU A 93 4.94 -9.11 -11.23
CA GLU A 93 4.71 -10.52 -11.47
C GLU A 93 3.96 -10.75 -12.79
N TYR A 94 3.03 -9.85 -13.11
CA TYR A 94 2.31 -9.87 -14.37
C TYR A 94 3.24 -9.58 -15.54
N ASN A 95 4.07 -8.53 -15.45
CA ASN A 95 4.99 -8.14 -16.52
C ASN A 95 6.21 -7.43 -15.93
N SER A 96 7.35 -8.11 -15.93
CA SER A 96 8.58 -7.56 -15.39
C SER A 96 9.10 -6.34 -16.15
N GLU A 97 8.63 -6.12 -17.38
CA GLU A 97 9.00 -4.95 -18.18
C GLU A 97 8.43 -3.64 -17.62
N LEU A 98 7.48 -3.73 -16.69
CA LEU A 98 6.91 -2.56 -16.02
C LEU A 98 7.84 -2.00 -14.93
N ARG A 99 8.90 -2.73 -14.57
CA ARG A 99 9.79 -2.32 -13.48
C ARG A 99 10.38 -0.92 -13.66
N PRO A 100 10.90 -0.50 -14.83
CA PRO A 100 11.46 0.84 -14.97
C PRO A 100 10.43 1.94 -14.68
N SER A 101 9.21 1.79 -15.18
CA SER A 101 8.14 2.78 -14.96
C SER A 101 7.75 2.88 -13.49
N LEU A 102 7.58 1.73 -12.83
CA LEU A 102 7.19 1.68 -11.42
C LEU A 102 8.32 2.17 -10.51
N LYS A 103 9.56 1.82 -10.82
CA LYS A 103 10.71 2.25 -10.04
C LYS A 103 10.94 3.76 -10.17
N LYS A 104 10.80 4.30 -11.37
CA LYS A 104 10.94 5.74 -11.61
C LYS A 104 9.91 6.55 -10.82
N ALA A 105 8.71 6.02 -10.66
CA ALA A 105 7.65 6.66 -9.88
C ALA A 105 7.80 6.43 -8.37
N GLY A 106 8.80 5.66 -7.92
CA GLY A 106 9.03 5.38 -6.51
C GLY A 106 8.06 4.39 -5.89
N LEU A 107 7.37 3.59 -6.71
CA LEU A 107 6.30 2.71 -6.23
C LEU A 107 6.79 1.34 -5.77
N LEU A 108 8.06 1.01 -6.01
CA LEU A 108 8.61 -0.29 -5.64
C LEU A 108 9.36 -0.27 -4.31
N THR A 109 9.57 0.90 -3.73
CA THR A 109 10.35 1.05 -2.50
C THR A 109 9.41 1.01 -1.30
N ARG A 110 9.69 0.09 -0.37
CA ARG A 110 8.99 0.11 0.91
C ARG A 110 9.50 1.28 1.73
N ASP A 111 8.58 2.10 2.22
CA ASP A 111 8.93 3.16 3.16
C ASP A 111 9.07 2.52 4.53
N ALA A 112 10.29 2.44 5.03
CA ALA A 112 10.59 1.81 6.30
C ALA A 112 10.40 2.75 7.50
N ARG A 113 9.99 4.00 7.25
CA ARG A 113 9.79 4.94 8.34
C ARG A 113 8.66 4.52 9.25
N GLU A 114 8.93 4.53 10.53
CA GLU A 114 7.95 4.26 11.56
C GLU A 114 8.04 5.33 12.62
N LYS A 115 7.00 5.46 13.44
CA LYS A 115 7.07 6.37 14.57
C LYS A 115 8.16 5.88 15.51
N GLU A 116 9.18 6.68 15.69
CA GLU A 116 10.31 6.32 16.55
C GLU A 116 9.88 6.36 18.01
N ARG A 117 10.34 5.38 18.74
CA ARG A 117 10.02 5.28 20.17
C ARG A 117 10.62 6.46 20.92
N LYS A 118 9.86 7.02 21.86
CA LYS A 118 10.39 8.02 22.78
C LYS A 118 11.53 7.43 23.59
N LYS A 119 12.64 8.13 23.66
CA LYS A 119 13.81 7.66 24.38
C LYS A 119 13.94 8.39 25.70
N TYR A 120 14.60 7.73 26.62
CA TYR A 120 14.85 8.30 27.96
C TYR A 120 15.59 9.63 27.81
N GLY A 121 15.16 10.63 28.58
CA GLY A 121 15.78 11.96 28.57
C GLY A 121 15.32 12.87 27.43
N LEU A 122 14.42 12.40 26.56
CA LEU A 122 13.92 13.20 25.46
C LEU A 122 12.42 13.43 25.60
N LEU A 123 11.94 14.56 25.09
CA LEU A 123 10.51 14.87 25.09
C LEU A 123 9.76 14.03 24.08
N LYS A 124 10.39 13.78 22.94
CA LYS A 124 9.92 12.89 21.90
C LYS A 124 11.06 11.96 21.54
N ALA A 125 10.96 11.23 20.46
CA ALA A 125 11.99 10.28 20.07
C ALA A 125 13.38 10.92 19.97
N ARG A 126 13.45 12.13 19.46
CA ARG A 126 14.73 12.83 19.27
C ARG A 126 14.76 14.25 19.83
N LYS A 127 13.62 14.81 20.23
CA LYS A 127 13.57 16.18 20.73
C LYS A 127 14.07 16.22 22.16
N ALA A 128 15.22 16.83 22.37
CA ALA A 128 15.76 17.02 23.71
C ALA A 128 14.95 18.06 24.46
N SER A 129 14.85 17.89 25.78
CA SER A 129 14.23 18.89 26.61
C SER A 129 15.09 20.15 26.57
N GLN A 130 14.43 21.30 26.61
CA GLN A 130 15.14 22.56 26.60
C GLN A 130 15.95 22.68 27.88
N TYR A 131 17.24 22.93 27.71
CA TYR A 131 18.09 23.09 28.85
C TYR A 131 18.00 24.53 29.35
N HIS A 132 17.73 24.68 30.62
CA HIS A 132 17.64 26.00 31.21
C HIS A 132 19.03 26.50 31.54
N LYS A 133 19.50 27.35 30.70
CA LYS A 133 20.69 27.88 30.95
C LYS A 133 20.61 29.17 31.45
N ARG A 134 21.24 29.40 32.09
CA ARG A 134 21.39 30.61 32.38
C ARG A 134 21.40 31.57 31.73
#